data_b608ba74f3a4e49c570432490082821c
#
_entry.id   b608ba74f3a4e49c570432490082821c
#
_cell.length_a   1.000
_cell.length_b   1.000
_cell.length_c   1.000
_cell.angle_alpha   90.00
_cell.angle_beta   90.00
_cell.angle_gamma   90.00
#
_symmetry.space_group_name_H-M   'P 1'
#
loop_
_entity.id
_entity.type
_entity.pdbx_description
1 polymer ?
#
loop_
_entity_poly.entity_id
_entity_poly.type
_entity_poly.pdbx_seq_one_letter_code
_entity_poly.pdbx_strand_id
1 'polypeptide(L)'
;MAYGSMTMEERLKEHIKEYSLENLLDLSLVKACFEDISKVLGIELLLTQRHGETAVEVGNFAGFEPDVVNDPGRKLRVFNRTIGHLYVKMDHASDQELAERIVEHMMLQYEALACDHYRYRETAIYADELEEAMEQEAYRIKRGEHEDALTGLLNKTYMKGRLLEMQETAPAAVICANINDWKFVYDHFGNEESDRLIKTVAGLIRKEAKEEYLIGRVDGDVFEIVIPTPEDGEAEAFCDRIQQACTNYEDPYLAPSLAIGLVYRTNVEESF
;
A
#
# COMPACT_ATOMS: atom_id res chain seq x y z
N MET A 1 -8.28 -4.18 5.39
CA MET A 1 -7.96 -5.00 6.59
C MET A 1 -6.73 -4.38 7.21
N ALA A 2 -6.71 -4.18 8.52
CA ALA A 2 -5.60 -3.52 9.20
C ALA A 2 -4.32 -4.36 9.04
N TYR A 3 -3.34 -3.83 8.35
CA TYR A 3 -1.99 -4.36 8.30
C TYR A 3 -1.43 -4.35 9.74
N GLY A 4 -1.16 -5.51 10.33
CA GLY A 4 -0.52 -5.61 11.64
C GLY A 4 -1.11 -6.61 12.64
N SER A 5 -2.08 -7.45 12.26
CA SER A 5 -2.69 -8.40 13.21
C SER A 5 -2.08 -9.81 13.20
N MET A 6 -1.26 -10.15 12.23
CA MET A 6 -0.70 -11.51 12.10
C MET A 6 0.81 -11.48 12.28
N THR A 7 1.31 -12.28 13.22
CA THR A 7 2.74 -12.46 13.41
C THR A 7 3.35 -13.21 12.22
N MET A 8 4.67 -13.07 12.00
CA MET A 8 5.37 -13.82 10.93
C MET A 8 5.18 -15.32 11.07
N GLU A 9 5.11 -15.85 12.30
CA GLU A 9 4.88 -17.27 12.56
C GLU A 9 3.47 -17.72 12.16
N GLU A 10 2.45 -16.91 12.43
CA GLU A 10 1.07 -17.17 12.00
C GLU A 10 0.95 -17.12 10.49
N ARG A 11 1.59 -16.13 9.85
CA ARG A 11 1.65 -15.96 8.41
C ARG A 11 2.28 -17.18 7.71
N LEU A 12 3.42 -17.66 8.19
CA LEU A 12 4.07 -18.86 7.67
C LEU A 12 3.20 -20.13 7.79
N LYS A 13 2.35 -20.23 8.80
CA LYS A 13 1.40 -21.36 8.95
C LYS A 13 0.20 -21.25 8.02
N GLU A 14 -0.23 -20.02 7.72
CA GLU A 14 -1.45 -19.77 6.93
C GLU A 14 -1.18 -19.82 5.42
N HIS A 15 -0.13 -19.16 4.96
CA HIS A 15 0.15 -18.97 3.53
C HIS A 15 0.77 -20.20 2.85
N ILE A 16 1.32 -21.16 3.60
CA ILE A 16 1.94 -22.37 3.02
C ILE A 16 0.99 -23.16 2.09
N LYS A 17 -0.33 -23.00 2.26
CA LYS A 17 -1.33 -23.65 1.40
C LYS A 17 -1.34 -23.14 -0.05
N GLU A 18 -0.79 -21.96 -0.29
CA GLU A 18 -0.69 -21.32 -1.61
C GLU A 18 0.55 -21.77 -2.40
N TYR A 19 1.45 -22.51 -1.74
CA TYR A 19 2.70 -22.95 -2.33
C TYR A 19 2.63 -24.41 -2.79
N SER A 20 3.28 -24.69 -3.93
CA SER A 20 3.48 -26.00 -4.54
C SER A 20 4.95 -26.39 -4.50
N LEU A 21 5.28 -27.64 -4.88
CA LEU A 21 6.67 -28.08 -5.03
C LEU A 21 7.48 -27.16 -5.97
N GLU A 22 6.90 -26.74 -7.09
CA GLU A 22 7.53 -25.90 -8.11
C GLU A 22 7.87 -24.50 -7.59
N ASN A 23 7.14 -24.02 -6.60
CA ASN A 23 7.43 -22.74 -5.97
C ASN A 23 8.58 -22.82 -4.97
N LEU A 24 8.85 -24.01 -4.42
CA LEU A 24 9.76 -24.21 -3.29
C LEU A 24 11.04 -24.95 -3.66
N LEU A 25 11.02 -25.75 -4.73
CA LEU A 25 12.16 -26.54 -5.18
C LEU A 25 12.39 -26.33 -6.69
N ASP A 26 13.64 -26.31 -7.10
CA ASP A 26 14.00 -26.42 -8.52
C ASP A 26 13.87 -27.87 -8.95
N LEU A 27 12.76 -28.21 -9.62
CA LEU A 27 12.46 -29.56 -10.05
C LEU A 27 13.46 -30.11 -11.09
N SER A 28 14.17 -29.25 -11.81
CA SER A 28 15.22 -29.67 -12.74
C SER A 28 16.45 -30.21 -12.01
N LEU A 29 16.83 -29.54 -10.91
CA LEU A 29 17.91 -29.99 -10.04
C LEU A 29 17.49 -31.27 -9.25
N VAL A 30 16.24 -31.31 -8.79
CA VAL A 30 15.71 -32.54 -8.15
C VAL A 30 15.76 -33.70 -9.12
N LYS A 31 15.36 -33.53 -10.39
CA LYS A 31 15.42 -34.58 -11.42
C LYS A 31 16.83 -35.03 -11.68
N ALA A 32 17.79 -34.14 -11.83
CA ALA A 32 19.19 -34.49 -12.03
C ALA A 32 19.75 -35.29 -10.84
N CYS A 33 19.44 -34.89 -9.63
CA CYS A 33 19.81 -35.63 -8.42
C CYS A 33 19.19 -37.06 -8.40
N PHE A 34 17.90 -37.18 -8.76
CA PHE A 34 17.22 -38.48 -8.85
C PHE A 34 17.85 -39.40 -9.91
N GLU A 35 18.20 -38.85 -11.08
CA GLU A 35 18.88 -39.60 -12.14
C GLU A 35 20.23 -40.16 -11.69
N ASP A 36 21.02 -39.36 -10.96
CA ASP A 36 22.32 -39.80 -10.46
C ASP A 36 22.20 -40.84 -9.36
N ILE A 37 21.28 -40.64 -8.41
CA ILE A 37 21.00 -41.61 -7.33
C ILE A 37 20.46 -42.92 -7.91
N SER A 38 19.54 -42.85 -8.87
CA SER A 38 18.98 -44.01 -9.55
C SER A 38 20.06 -44.85 -10.24
N LYS A 39 20.99 -44.22 -10.96
CA LYS A 39 22.12 -44.91 -11.63
C LYS A 39 23.05 -45.59 -10.65
N VAL A 40 23.36 -44.97 -9.49
CA VAL A 40 24.31 -45.48 -8.52
C VAL A 40 23.70 -46.59 -7.67
N LEU A 41 22.46 -46.45 -7.24
CA LEU A 41 21.83 -47.36 -6.29
C LEU A 41 20.91 -48.43 -6.94
N GLY A 42 20.55 -48.25 -8.21
CA GLY A 42 19.59 -49.15 -8.90
C GLY A 42 18.17 -49.01 -8.39
N ILE A 43 17.75 -47.78 -8.00
CA ILE A 43 16.40 -47.49 -7.49
C ILE A 43 15.62 -46.61 -8.47
N GLU A 44 14.31 -46.67 -8.39
CA GLU A 44 13.41 -45.78 -9.17
C GLU A 44 12.69 -44.81 -8.23
N LEU A 45 12.52 -43.55 -8.67
CA LEU A 45 12.04 -42.44 -7.85
C LEU A 45 10.93 -41.69 -8.56
N LEU A 46 9.79 -41.50 -7.89
CA LEU A 46 8.67 -40.71 -8.36
C LEU A 46 8.28 -39.68 -7.30
N LEU A 47 8.47 -38.42 -7.60
CA LEU A 47 7.99 -37.29 -6.78
C LEU A 47 6.69 -36.77 -7.35
N THR A 48 5.67 -36.65 -6.52
CA THR A 48 4.36 -36.08 -6.89
C THR A 48 4.07 -34.81 -6.12
N GLN A 49 3.19 -33.99 -6.66
CA GLN A 49 2.54 -32.89 -5.95
C GLN A 49 1.68 -33.46 -4.81
N ARG A 50 1.14 -32.56 -3.97
CA ARG A 50 0.31 -32.96 -2.79
C ARG A 50 -0.94 -33.76 -3.14
N HIS A 51 -1.44 -33.66 -4.37
CA HIS A 51 -2.66 -34.33 -4.84
C HIS A 51 -2.38 -35.52 -5.74
N GLY A 52 -1.10 -35.91 -5.92
CA GLY A 52 -0.71 -37.06 -6.69
C GLY A 52 -0.25 -36.82 -8.13
N GLU A 53 -0.34 -35.55 -8.63
CA GLU A 53 0.18 -35.25 -9.95
C GLU A 53 1.69 -35.40 -9.99
N THR A 54 2.22 -36.05 -11.05
CA THR A 54 3.66 -36.30 -11.23
C THR A 54 4.43 -34.99 -11.37
N ALA A 55 5.41 -34.77 -10.52
CA ALA A 55 6.34 -33.64 -10.58
C ALA A 55 7.70 -34.04 -11.19
N VAL A 56 8.28 -35.13 -10.72
CA VAL A 56 9.54 -35.70 -11.23
C VAL A 56 9.45 -37.21 -11.24
N GLU A 57 9.80 -37.85 -12.37
CA GLU A 57 9.83 -39.28 -12.53
C GLU A 57 11.20 -39.74 -13.07
N VAL A 58 11.83 -40.74 -12.41
CA VAL A 58 13.04 -41.40 -12.85
C VAL A 58 12.88 -42.89 -12.63
N GLY A 59 12.88 -43.66 -13.70
CA GLY A 59 12.61 -45.08 -13.71
C GLY A 59 11.29 -45.44 -14.39
N ASN A 60 10.74 -46.59 -14.11
CA ASN A 60 9.51 -47.10 -14.74
C ASN A 60 8.35 -47.14 -13.73
N PHE A 61 7.47 -46.15 -13.82
CA PHE A 61 6.23 -46.09 -13.06
C PHE A 61 4.98 -46.31 -13.95
N ALA A 62 5.15 -46.93 -15.13
CA ALA A 62 4.01 -47.22 -16.00
C ALA A 62 2.95 -48.06 -15.27
N GLY A 63 1.71 -47.59 -15.23
CA GLY A 63 0.59 -48.23 -14.53
C GLY A 63 0.59 -48.06 -13.00
N PHE A 64 1.51 -47.28 -12.43
CA PHE A 64 1.48 -46.93 -11.03
C PHE A 64 0.62 -45.67 -10.85
N GLU A 65 -0.43 -45.75 -10.06
CA GLU A 65 -1.27 -44.62 -9.68
C GLU A 65 -0.98 -44.25 -8.21
N PRO A 66 -0.46 -43.01 -7.95
CA PRO A 66 -0.16 -42.59 -6.59
C PRO A 66 -1.42 -42.52 -5.72
N ASP A 67 -1.49 -43.24 -4.64
CA ASP A 67 -2.56 -43.18 -3.63
C ASP A 67 -2.07 -42.35 -2.45
N VAL A 68 -2.24 -41.03 -2.56
CA VAL A 68 -1.78 -40.07 -1.53
C VAL A 68 -2.57 -40.15 -0.22
N VAL A 69 -3.67 -40.91 -0.17
CA VAL A 69 -4.54 -41.05 0.99
C VAL A 69 -4.21 -42.36 1.77
N ASN A 70 -4.23 -43.53 1.10
CA ASN A 70 -4.07 -44.82 1.75
C ASN A 70 -2.61 -45.30 1.74
N ASP A 71 -1.86 -45.00 0.68
CA ASP A 71 -0.43 -45.31 0.57
C ASP A 71 0.33 -44.05 0.07
N PRO A 72 0.52 -43.07 0.97
CA PRO A 72 1.06 -41.75 0.56
C PRO A 72 2.57 -41.74 0.27
N GLY A 73 3.24 -42.88 0.29
CA GLY A 73 4.69 -42.92 0.20
C GLY A 73 5.37 -42.09 1.31
N ARG A 74 6.51 -41.47 1.00
CA ARG A 74 7.22 -40.58 1.94
C ARG A 74 6.75 -39.13 1.72
N LYS A 75 6.20 -38.52 2.77
CA LYS A 75 5.66 -37.16 2.71
C LYS A 75 6.77 -36.12 2.78
N LEU A 76 6.83 -35.21 1.82
CA LEU A 76 7.65 -34.02 1.89
C LEU A 76 6.84 -32.90 2.59
N ARG A 77 7.37 -32.33 3.69
CA ARG A 77 6.64 -31.40 4.54
C ARG A 77 7.36 -30.06 4.70
N VAL A 78 6.57 -28.98 4.69
CA VAL A 78 6.99 -27.63 5.04
C VAL A 78 6.02 -27.08 6.09
N PHE A 79 6.51 -26.66 7.25
CA PHE A 79 5.68 -26.19 8.38
C PHE A 79 4.53 -27.16 8.73
N ASN A 80 4.83 -28.47 8.81
CA ASN A 80 3.86 -29.55 9.06
C ASN A 80 2.80 -29.76 7.96
N ARG A 81 2.87 -29.06 6.84
CA ARG A 81 2.01 -29.31 5.67
C ARG A 81 2.73 -30.14 4.63
N THR A 82 2.07 -31.16 4.13
CA THR A 82 2.55 -31.96 3.02
C THR A 82 2.46 -31.15 1.72
N ILE A 83 3.59 -30.99 1.03
CA ILE A 83 3.70 -30.30 -0.27
C ILE A 83 3.89 -31.29 -1.42
N GLY A 84 4.30 -32.53 -1.14
CA GLY A 84 4.49 -33.58 -2.12
C GLY A 84 4.70 -34.96 -1.47
N HIS A 85 4.81 -35.96 -2.34
CA HIS A 85 5.00 -37.35 -1.93
C HIS A 85 6.08 -38.01 -2.78
N LEU A 86 7.01 -38.71 -2.15
CA LEU A 86 8.04 -39.48 -2.82
C LEU A 86 7.72 -40.97 -2.73
N TYR A 87 7.64 -41.63 -3.88
CA TYR A 87 7.54 -43.08 -4.04
C TYR A 87 8.87 -43.63 -4.54
N VAL A 88 9.31 -44.74 -3.97
CA VAL A 88 10.61 -45.34 -4.28
C VAL A 88 10.42 -46.84 -4.52
N LYS A 89 10.92 -47.34 -5.65
CA LYS A 89 11.04 -48.78 -5.91
C LYS A 89 12.48 -49.18 -5.74
N MET A 90 12.72 -50.20 -4.93
CA MET A 90 14.06 -50.72 -4.55
C MET A 90 14.30 -52.15 -4.98
N ASP A 91 13.48 -52.69 -5.87
CA ASP A 91 13.54 -54.10 -6.30
C ASP A 91 14.88 -54.48 -6.93
N HIS A 92 15.60 -53.49 -7.49
CA HIS A 92 16.89 -53.69 -8.15
C HIS A 92 18.04 -53.00 -7.40
N ALA A 93 17.81 -52.57 -6.15
CA ALA A 93 18.84 -51.90 -5.37
C ALA A 93 19.99 -52.89 -5.04
N SER A 94 21.21 -52.42 -5.28
CA SER A 94 22.43 -53.17 -4.97
C SER A 94 22.67 -53.35 -3.46
N ASP A 95 22.22 -52.37 -2.68
CA ASP A 95 22.21 -52.35 -1.21
C ASP A 95 20.99 -51.58 -0.74
N GLN A 96 19.96 -52.29 -0.28
CA GLN A 96 18.70 -51.70 0.13
C GLN A 96 18.82 -50.85 1.39
N GLU A 97 19.66 -51.23 2.35
CA GLU A 97 19.87 -50.48 3.58
C GLU A 97 20.54 -49.11 3.30
N LEU A 98 21.56 -49.13 2.45
CA LEU A 98 22.23 -47.92 2.01
C LEU A 98 21.29 -47.02 1.21
N ALA A 99 20.51 -47.59 0.28
CA ALA A 99 19.52 -46.86 -0.51
C ALA A 99 18.47 -46.19 0.38
N GLU A 100 17.93 -46.88 1.38
CA GLU A 100 16.97 -46.36 2.35
C GLU A 100 17.52 -45.16 3.09
N ARG A 101 18.75 -45.26 3.60
CA ARG A 101 19.41 -44.16 4.33
C ARG A 101 19.68 -42.94 3.45
N ILE A 102 20.07 -43.13 2.19
CA ILE A 102 20.33 -42.05 1.25
C ILE A 102 19.02 -41.32 0.92
N VAL A 103 17.94 -42.06 0.64
CA VAL A 103 16.62 -41.49 0.36
C VAL A 103 16.10 -40.71 1.58
N GLU A 104 16.27 -41.24 2.79
CA GLU A 104 15.86 -40.54 4.02
C GLU A 104 16.61 -39.18 4.18
N HIS A 105 17.94 -39.20 4.01
CA HIS A 105 18.73 -37.97 4.08
C HIS A 105 18.39 -36.99 2.99
N MET A 106 18.16 -37.45 1.76
CA MET A 106 17.73 -36.60 0.64
C MET A 106 16.39 -35.93 0.94
N MET A 107 15.42 -36.67 1.50
CA MET A 107 14.13 -36.09 1.90
C MET A 107 14.29 -34.99 2.95
N LEU A 108 15.11 -35.22 3.98
CA LEU A 108 15.41 -34.22 4.99
C LEU A 108 16.04 -32.94 4.40
N GLN A 109 16.94 -33.11 3.42
CA GLN A 109 17.54 -31.94 2.73
C GLN A 109 16.54 -31.19 1.89
N TYR A 110 15.63 -31.85 1.17
CA TYR A 110 14.60 -31.20 0.40
C TYR A 110 13.57 -30.52 1.29
N GLU A 111 13.20 -31.11 2.43
CA GLU A 111 12.33 -30.45 3.41
C GLU A 111 12.99 -29.17 3.97
N ALA A 112 14.25 -29.24 4.33
CA ALA A 112 15.00 -28.07 4.83
C ALA A 112 15.08 -26.97 3.76
N LEU A 113 15.47 -27.34 2.53
CA LEU A 113 15.58 -26.38 1.41
C LEU A 113 14.23 -25.75 1.08
N ALA A 114 13.16 -26.52 1.04
CA ALA A 114 11.81 -26.02 0.79
C ALA A 114 11.33 -25.09 1.91
N CYS A 115 11.64 -25.42 3.17
CA CYS A 115 11.35 -24.55 4.32
C CYS A 115 12.09 -23.21 4.24
N ASP A 116 13.36 -23.23 3.86
CA ASP A 116 14.18 -22.03 3.75
C ASP A 116 13.73 -21.13 2.59
N HIS A 117 13.44 -21.71 1.42
CA HIS A 117 12.88 -20.99 0.28
C HIS A 117 11.52 -20.37 0.61
N TYR A 118 10.65 -21.12 1.26
CA TYR A 118 9.35 -20.61 1.71
C TYR A 118 9.50 -19.44 2.67
N ARG A 119 10.32 -19.60 3.70
CA ARG A 119 10.58 -18.53 4.69
C ARG A 119 11.16 -17.29 4.05
N TYR A 120 12.11 -17.45 3.14
CA TYR A 120 12.73 -16.34 2.41
C TYR A 120 11.68 -15.54 1.61
N ARG A 121 10.83 -16.23 0.81
CA ARG A 121 9.79 -15.60 0.00
C ARG A 121 8.76 -14.85 0.85
N GLU A 122 8.25 -15.49 1.90
CA GLU A 122 7.28 -14.84 2.80
C GLU A 122 7.87 -13.64 3.52
N THR A 123 9.16 -13.71 3.90
CA THR A 123 9.85 -12.58 4.53
C THR A 123 10.02 -11.42 3.55
N ALA A 124 10.35 -11.69 2.30
CA ALA A 124 10.48 -10.66 1.27
C ALA A 124 9.14 -9.97 1.00
N ILE A 125 8.06 -10.75 0.80
CA ILE A 125 6.71 -10.20 0.59
C ILE A 125 6.27 -9.35 1.79
N TYR A 126 6.52 -9.81 3.01
CA TYR A 126 6.18 -9.08 4.22
C TYR A 126 6.97 -7.77 4.36
N ALA A 127 8.24 -7.78 3.96
CA ALA A 127 9.08 -6.57 3.97
C ALA A 127 8.55 -5.52 2.98
N ASP A 128 8.20 -5.93 1.76
CA ASP A 128 7.62 -5.04 0.74
C ASP A 128 6.28 -4.44 1.21
N GLU A 129 5.38 -5.25 1.79
CA GLU A 129 4.11 -4.79 2.35
C GLU A 129 4.29 -3.78 3.50
N LEU A 130 5.32 -4.01 4.34
CA LEU A 130 5.63 -3.10 5.45
C LEU A 130 6.20 -1.77 4.93
N GLU A 131 7.06 -1.81 3.92
CA GLU A 131 7.62 -0.61 3.29
C GLU A 131 6.51 0.25 2.69
N GLU A 132 5.59 -0.34 1.90
CA GLU A 132 4.44 0.37 1.36
C GLU A 132 3.55 0.98 2.46
N ALA A 133 3.30 0.26 3.55
CA ALA A 133 2.51 0.77 4.66
C ALA A 133 3.21 1.94 5.38
N MET A 134 4.53 1.89 5.54
CA MET A 134 5.32 2.97 6.12
C MET A 134 5.34 4.22 5.22
N GLU A 135 5.47 4.05 3.92
CA GLU A 135 5.41 5.17 2.96
C GLU A 135 4.04 5.85 2.98
N GLN A 136 2.96 5.07 2.99
CA GLN A 136 1.59 5.60 3.09
C GLN A 136 1.38 6.37 4.40
N GLU A 137 1.86 5.84 5.53
CA GLU A 137 1.76 6.53 6.82
C GLU A 137 2.61 7.79 6.86
N ALA A 138 3.84 7.77 6.35
CA ALA A 138 4.69 8.95 6.23
C ALA A 138 4.04 10.03 5.34
N TYR A 139 3.42 9.63 4.21
CA TYR A 139 2.66 10.54 3.36
C TYR A 139 1.46 11.13 4.10
N ARG A 140 0.71 10.31 4.86
CA ARG A 140 -0.44 10.76 5.66
C ARG A 140 -0.06 11.75 6.74
N ILE A 141 1.06 11.48 7.46
CA ILE A 141 1.60 12.39 8.48
C ILE A 141 1.99 13.72 7.84
N LYS A 142 2.79 13.68 6.77
CA LYS A 142 3.24 14.88 6.05
C LYS A 142 2.07 15.71 5.53
N ARG A 143 1.04 15.05 5.01
CA ARG A 143 -0.18 15.72 4.56
C ARG A 143 -0.93 16.39 5.72
N GLY A 144 -1.07 15.72 6.86
CA GLY A 144 -1.69 16.28 8.07
C GLY A 144 -0.93 17.45 8.68
N GLU A 145 0.39 17.51 8.50
CA GLU A 145 1.21 18.66 8.92
C GLU A 145 0.95 19.91 8.06
N HIS A 146 0.58 19.75 6.80
CA HIS A 146 0.46 20.85 5.83
C HIS A 146 -0.97 21.23 5.51
N GLU A 147 -1.92 20.30 5.53
CA GLU A 147 -3.29 20.50 5.07
C GLU A 147 -4.31 20.56 6.22
N ASP A 148 -5.38 21.31 6.00
CA ASP A 148 -6.60 21.27 6.81
C ASP A 148 -7.39 19.98 6.49
N ALA A 149 -7.72 19.21 7.50
CA ALA A 149 -8.35 17.89 7.34
C ALA A 149 -9.74 17.94 6.67
N LEU A 150 -10.47 19.06 6.80
CA LEU A 150 -11.80 19.22 6.24
C LEU A 150 -11.78 19.61 4.77
N THR A 151 -10.89 20.54 4.40
CA THR A 151 -10.87 21.18 3.08
C THR A 151 -9.75 20.72 2.16
N GLY A 152 -8.67 20.15 2.72
CA GLY A 152 -7.45 19.82 2.00
C GLY A 152 -6.69 21.04 1.46
N LEU A 153 -7.02 22.25 1.92
CA LEU A 153 -6.23 23.46 1.74
C LEU A 153 -5.09 23.50 2.76
N LEU A 154 -4.15 24.43 2.62
CA LEU A 154 -3.11 24.61 3.63
C LEU A 154 -3.74 24.90 4.99
N ASN A 155 -3.22 24.28 6.05
CA ASN A 155 -3.66 24.58 7.39
C ASN A 155 -2.99 25.85 7.93
N LYS A 156 -3.53 26.41 9.01
CA LYS A 156 -3.07 27.64 9.65
C LYS A 156 -1.56 27.64 9.94
N THR A 157 -1.04 26.54 10.46
CA THR A 157 0.37 26.43 10.86
C THR A 157 1.30 26.47 9.66
N TYR A 158 0.97 25.71 8.62
CA TYR A 158 1.76 25.68 7.40
C TYR A 158 1.65 26.98 6.61
N MET A 159 0.45 27.56 6.52
CA MET A 159 0.24 28.88 5.90
C MET A 159 1.10 29.95 6.56
N LYS A 160 1.10 30.01 7.90
CA LYS A 160 1.96 30.95 8.63
C LYS A 160 3.45 30.71 8.37
N GLY A 161 3.90 29.47 8.29
CA GLY A 161 5.28 29.13 7.94
C GLY A 161 5.66 29.65 6.56
N ARG A 162 4.78 29.42 5.55
CA ARG A 162 4.99 29.90 4.18
C ARG A 162 5.06 31.45 4.09
N LEU A 163 4.21 32.13 4.83
CA LEU A 163 4.24 33.60 4.89
C LEU A 163 5.55 34.12 5.50
N LEU A 164 6.07 33.47 6.54
CA LEU A 164 7.36 33.81 7.13
C LEU A 164 8.53 33.62 6.13
N GLU A 165 8.51 32.55 5.35
CA GLU A 165 9.50 32.30 4.29
C GLU A 165 9.43 33.37 3.19
N MET A 166 8.23 33.90 2.93
CA MET A 166 8.01 34.95 1.93
C MET A 166 8.29 36.39 2.43
N GLN A 167 8.68 36.56 3.70
CA GLN A 167 8.93 37.90 4.25
C GLN A 167 10.02 38.68 3.50
N GLU A 168 10.97 37.99 2.90
CA GLU A 168 12.03 38.60 2.11
C GLU A 168 11.62 38.91 0.65
N THR A 169 10.42 38.48 0.25
CA THR A 169 9.88 38.67 -1.11
C THR A 169 8.74 39.68 -1.10
N ALA A 170 8.79 40.66 -1.98
CA ALA A 170 7.73 41.61 -2.26
C ALA A 170 7.67 41.86 -3.78
N PRO A 171 6.53 42.24 -4.36
CA PRO A 171 5.19 42.47 -3.76
C PRO A 171 4.36 41.18 -3.57
N ALA A 172 3.27 41.28 -2.81
CA ALA A 172 2.28 40.24 -2.66
C ALA A 172 0.89 40.84 -2.42
N ALA A 173 -0.17 40.15 -2.85
CA ALA A 173 -1.54 40.49 -2.43
C ALA A 173 -2.01 39.43 -1.41
N VAL A 174 -2.57 39.88 -0.31
CA VAL A 174 -3.15 39.07 0.74
C VAL A 174 -4.65 39.29 0.77
N ILE A 175 -5.41 38.20 0.62
CA ILE A 175 -6.86 38.16 0.61
C ILE A 175 -7.33 37.35 1.81
N CYS A 176 -8.21 37.96 2.61
CA CYS A 176 -8.91 37.28 3.69
C CYS A 176 -10.38 37.11 3.28
N ALA A 177 -10.86 35.90 3.24
CA ALA A 177 -12.24 35.57 2.89
C ALA A 177 -12.92 34.85 4.05
N ASN A 178 -14.01 35.42 4.56
CA ASN A 178 -14.81 34.86 5.65
C ASN A 178 -16.18 34.44 5.12
N ILE A 179 -16.66 33.25 5.53
CA ILE A 179 -17.97 32.75 5.15
C ILE A 179 -19.04 33.52 5.92
N ASN A 180 -19.93 34.22 5.19
CA ASN A 180 -21.07 34.87 5.81
C ASN A 180 -22.04 33.87 6.40
N ASP A 181 -22.63 34.22 7.54
CA ASP A 181 -23.66 33.45 8.24
C ASP A 181 -23.28 31.98 8.59
N TRP A 182 -21.97 31.64 8.56
CA TRP A 182 -21.50 30.27 8.89
C TRP A 182 -22.01 29.82 10.28
N LYS A 183 -21.95 30.72 11.27
CA LYS A 183 -22.42 30.39 12.62
C LYS A 183 -23.92 30.13 12.66
N PHE A 184 -24.72 30.83 11.86
CA PHE A 184 -26.15 30.56 11.74
C PHE A 184 -26.39 29.16 11.16
N VAL A 185 -25.65 28.75 10.11
CA VAL A 185 -25.74 27.43 9.52
C VAL A 185 -25.35 26.35 10.54
N TYR A 186 -24.28 26.56 11.28
CA TYR A 186 -23.82 25.66 12.34
C TYR A 186 -24.87 25.47 13.45
N ASP A 187 -25.41 26.60 13.97
CA ASP A 187 -26.35 26.59 15.11
C ASP A 187 -27.72 26.00 14.74
N HIS A 188 -28.17 26.11 13.47
CA HIS A 188 -29.51 25.70 13.05
C HIS A 188 -29.54 24.37 12.28
N PHE A 189 -28.48 24.03 11.54
CA PHE A 189 -28.40 22.85 10.68
C PHE A 189 -27.32 21.85 11.12
N GLY A 190 -26.48 22.21 12.11
CA GLY A 190 -25.48 21.34 12.70
C GLY A 190 -24.16 21.24 11.92
N ASN A 191 -23.28 20.39 12.42
CA ASN A 191 -21.91 20.24 11.91
C ASN A 191 -21.86 19.80 10.44
N GLU A 192 -22.73 18.86 10.04
CA GLU A 192 -22.67 18.26 8.72
C GLU A 192 -22.92 19.29 7.60
N GLU A 193 -23.93 20.13 7.77
CA GLU A 193 -24.22 21.21 6.80
C GLU A 193 -23.19 22.34 6.83
N SER A 194 -22.69 22.70 8.01
CA SER A 194 -21.63 23.69 8.13
C SER A 194 -20.31 23.20 7.50
N ASP A 195 -19.97 21.92 7.66
CA ASP A 195 -18.82 21.31 7.01
C ASP A 195 -18.99 21.24 5.48
N ARG A 196 -20.22 20.96 5.02
CA ARG A 196 -20.56 21.00 3.58
C ARG A 196 -20.37 22.40 3.00
N LEU A 197 -20.81 23.44 3.70
CA LEU A 197 -20.62 24.84 3.30
C LEU A 197 -19.14 25.19 3.19
N ILE A 198 -18.33 24.84 4.20
CA ILE A 198 -16.89 25.09 4.21
C ILE A 198 -16.20 24.38 3.04
N LYS A 199 -16.52 23.10 2.80
CA LYS A 199 -15.96 22.31 1.67
C LYS A 199 -16.34 22.92 0.32
N THR A 200 -17.58 23.36 0.19
CA THR A 200 -18.06 24.02 -1.03
C THR A 200 -17.28 25.28 -1.32
N VAL A 201 -17.15 26.18 -0.34
CA VAL A 201 -16.39 27.43 -0.48
C VAL A 201 -14.91 27.15 -0.81
N ALA A 202 -14.28 26.21 -0.10
CA ALA A 202 -12.91 25.80 -0.37
C ALA A 202 -12.71 25.31 -1.82
N GLY A 203 -13.68 24.53 -2.33
CA GLY A 203 -13.71 24.06 -3.71
C GLY A 203 -13.84 25.19 -4.73
N LEU A 204 -14.72 26.16 -4.47
CA LEU A 204 -14.91 27.34 -5.31
C LEU A 204 -13.64 28.20 -5.38
N ILE A 205 -13.03 28.50 -4.23
CA ILE A 205 -11.77 29.26 -4.15
C ILE A 205 -10.66 28.55 -4.93
N ARG A 206 -10.48 27.24 -4.70
CA ARG A 206 -9.44 26.43 -5.39
C ARG A 206 -9.64 26.39 -6.91
N LYS A 207 -10.87 26.30 -7.38
CA LYS A 207 -11.20 26.25 -8.81
C LYS A 207 -10.82 27.53 -9.55
N GLU A 208 -10.99 28.69 -8.90
CA GLU A 208 -10.70 30.01 -9.48
C GLU A 208 -9.22 30.43 -9.34
N ALA A 209 -8.48 29.76 -8.46
CA ALA A 209 -7.08 30.06 -8.17
C ALA A 209 -6.13 29.50 -9.24
N LYS A 210 -5.01 30.21 -9.45
CA LYS A 210 -3.86 29.70 -10.20
C LYS A 210 -2.99 28.82 -9.31
N GLU A 211 -2.12 28.01 -9.92
CA GLU A 211 -1.26 27.05 -9.24
C GLU A 211 -0.28 27.72 -8.25
N GLU A 212 0.19 28.90 -8.57
CA GLU A 212 1.11 29.68 -7.73
C GLU A 212 0.49 30.31 -6.49
N TYR A 213 -0.85 30.34 -6.37
CA TYR A 213 -1.51 30.94 -5.22
C TYR A 213 -1.39 30.05 -3.99
N LEU A 214 -1.06 30.64 -2.84
CA LEU A 214 -1.13 29.96 -1.56
C LEU A 214 -2.55 30.13 -1.00
N ILE A 215 -3.21 29.03 -0.69
CA ILE A 215 -4.60 29.05 -0.20
C ILE A 215 -4.65 28.20 1.07
N GLY A 216 -5.03 28.83 2.17
CA GLY A 216 -5.14 28.18 3.47
C GLY A 216 -6.48 28.43 4.15
N ARG A 217 -6.90 27.47 5.00
CA ARG A 217 -7.95 27.69 5.99
C ARG A 217 -7.28 28.01 7.31
N VAL A 218 -7.42 29.24 7.78
CA VAL A 218 -6.69 29.75 8.94
C VAL A 218 -7.52 29.78 10.23
N ASP A 219 -8.85 29.73 10.09
CA ASP A 219 -9.79 29.57 11.19
C ASP A 219 -11.06 28.86 10.72
N GLY A 220 -12.04 28.64 11.59
CA GLY A 220 -13.26 27.88 11.34
C GLY A 220 -13.93 28.16 9.99
N ASP A 221 -14.21 29.41 9.73
CA ASP A 221 -14.88 29.94 8.53
C ASP A 221 -14.01 30.94 7.73
N VAL A 222 -12.71 31.04 8.04
CA VAL A 222 -11.78 32.01 7.47
C VAL A 222 -10.75 31.35 6.56
N PHE A 223 -10.69 31.85 5.31
CA PHE A 223 -9.68 31.47 4.33
C PHE A 223 -8.71 32.63 4.12
N GLU A 224 -7.45 32.31 3.94
CA GLU A 224 -6.41 33.26 3.57
C GLU A 224 -5.80 32.84 2.24
N ILE A 225 -5.73 33.79 1.30
CA ILE A 225 -5.15 33.56 -0.01
C ILE A 225 -4.01 34.56 -0.21
N VAL A 226 -2.86 34.07 -0.67
CA VAL A 226 -1.72 34.93 -1.00
C VAL A 226 -1.38 34.76 -2.46
N ILE A 227 -1.34 35.85 -3.18
CA ILE A 227 -0.91 35.94 -4.57
C ILE A 227 0.49 36.54 -4.58
N PRO A 228 1.54 35.73 -4.86
CA PRO A 228 2.91 36.25 -4.96
C PRO A 228 3.07 37.07 -6.25
N THR A 229 3.73 38.20 -6.16
CA THR A 229 4.02 39.09 -7.32
C THR A 229 2.82 39.31 -8.24
N PRO A 230 1.68 39.84 -7.71
CA PRO A 230 0.45 40.00 -8.50
C PRO A 230 0.62 41.00 -9.65
N GLU A 231 -0.01 40.72 -10.78
CA GLU A 231 -0.18 41.69 -11.86
C GLU A 231 -1.21 42.76 -11.44
N ASP A 232 -1.20 43.91 -12.15
CA ASP A 232 -2.18 44.99 -11.89
C ASP A 232 -3.62 44.49 -12.06
N GLY A 233 -4.43 44.62 -11.02
CA GLY A 233 -5.83 44.18 -10.99
C GLY A 233 -6.05 42.66 -10.86
N GLU A 234 -5.01 41.88 -10.74
CA GLU A 234 -5.13 40.40 -10.65
C GLU A 234 -5.86 39.95 -9.39
N ALA A 235 -5.53 40.54 -8.24
CA ALA A 235 -6.14 40.17 -6.97
C ALA A 235 -7.62 40.60 -6.90
N GLU A 236 -7.97 41.77 -7.40
CA GLU A 236 -9.36 42.22 -7.51
C GLU A 236 -10.17 41.32 -8.44
N ALA A 237 -9.62 41.01 -9.61
CA ALA A 237 -10.28 40.11 -10.56
C ALA A 237 -10.48 38.69 -9.97
N PHE A 238 -9.56 38.21 -9.14
CA PHE A 238 -9.73 36.96 -8.41
C PHE A 238 -10.84 37.06 -7.36
N CYS A 239 -10.88 38.13 -6.57
CA CYS A 239 -11.97 38.39 -5.62
C CYS A 239 -13.34 38.40 -6.30
N ASP A 240 -13.45 39.08 -7.45
CA ASP A 240 -14.69 39.14 -8.23
C ASP A 240 -15.10 37.75 -8.74
N ARG A 241 -14.16 36.91 -9.23
CA ARG A 241 -14.45 35.58 -9.70
C ARG A 241 -14.95 34.65 -8.59
N ILE A 242 -14.35 34.67 -7.41
CA ILE A 242 -14.82 33.83 -6.29
C ILE A 242 -16.19 34.32 -5.78
N GLN A 243 -16.47 35.61 -5.75
CA GLN A 243 -17.81 36.14 -5.41
C GLN A 243 -18.87 35.72 -6.44
N GLN A 244 -18.54 35.80 -7.73
CA GLN A 244 -19.42 35.31 -8.80
C GLN A 244 -19.63 33.81 -8.72
N ALA A 245 -18.59 33.02 -8.44
CA ALA A 245 -18.68 31.58 -8.26
C ALA A 245 -19.61 31.21 -7.09
N CYS A 246 -19.55 31.94 -5.98
CA CYS A 246 -20.50 31.80 -4.88
C CYS A 246 -21.93 32.16 -5.28
N THR A 247 -22.13 33.28 -5.98
CA THR A 247 -23.45 33.72 -6.43
C THR A 247 -24.10 32.78 -7.43
N ASN A 248 -23.29 32.18 -8.32
CA ASN A 248 -23.75 31.25 -9.35
C ASN A 248 -23.81 29.79 -8.85
N TYR A 249 -23.55 29.55 -7.58
CA TYR A 249 -23.63 28.19 -7.02
C TYR A 249 -25.09 27.79 -6.87
N GLU A 250 -25.49 26.78 -7.62
CA GLU A 250 -26.85 26.25 -7.62
C GLU A 250 -26.98 25.08 -6.63
N ASP A 251 -27.52 25.36 -5.46
CA ASP A 251 -27.91 24.35 -4.47
C ASP A 251 -29.23 24.76 -3.81
N PRO A 252 -30.21 23.84 -3.64
CA PRO A 252 -31.53 24.18 -3.08
C PRO A 252 -31.50 24.64 -1.62
N TYR A 253 -30.42 24.35 -0.89
CA TYR A 253 -30.34 24.58 0.56
C TYR A 253 -29.10 25.38 0.97
N LEU A 254 -28.10 25.50 0.10
CA LEU A 254 -26.82 26.10 0.40
C LEU A 254 -26.56 27.34 -0.50
N ALA A 255 -26.41 28.46 0.10
CA ALA A 255 -26.09 29.72 -0.59
C ALA A 255 -24.76 30.26 -0.05
N PRO A 256 -23.58 29.83 -0.61
CA PRO A 256 -22.29 30.31 -0.16
C PRO A 256 -22.19 31.82 -0.43
N SER A 257 -21.68 32.56 0.55
CA SER A 257 -21.44 33.99 0.46
C SER A 257 -20.18 34.36 1.26
N LEU A 258 -19.37 35.27 0.75
CA LEU A 258 -18.08 35.65 1.32
C LEU A 258 -17.97 37.14 1.58
N ALA A 259 -17.50 37.48 2.77
CA ALA A 259 -16.92 38.79 3.05
C ALA A 259 -15.42 38.72 2.73
N ILE A 260 -14.96 39.60 1.81
CA ILE A 260 -13.58 39.57 1.31
C ILE A 260 -12.88 40.88 1.64
N GLY A 261 -11.70 40.78 2.25
CA GLY A 261 -10.75 41.85 2.43
C GLY A 261 -9.49 41.63 1.60
N LEU A 262 -8.99 42.65 0.92
CA LEU A 262 -7.77 42.60 0.11
C LEU A 262 -6.79 43.67 0.60
N VAL A 263 -5.53 43.27 0.79
CA VAL A 263 -4.42 44.19 1.12
C VAL A 263 -3.22 43.84 0.24
N TYR A 264 -2.55 44.88 -0.25
CA TYR A 264 -1.29 44.76 -0.97
C TYR A 264 -0.11 45.01 -0.05
N ARG A 265 0.84 44.08 -0.05
CA ARG A 265 2.16 44.28 0.51
C ARG A 265 3.10 44.74 -0.61
N THR A 266 3.62 45.98 -0.47
CA THR A 266 4.38 46.64 -1.52
C THR A 266 5.89 46.62 -1.27
N ASN A 267 6.30 46.45 0.00
CA ASN A 267 7.71 46.43 0.38
C ASN A 267 8.00 45.39 1.48
N VAL A 268 9.28 45.07 1.69
CA VAL A 268 9.76 44.02 2.61
C VAL A 268 9.56 44.42 4.08
N GLU A 269 9.43 45.70 4.39
CA GLU A 269 9.26 46.19 5.77
C GLU A 269 7.84 45.95 6.31
N GLU A 270 6.87 45.76 5.42
CA GLU A 270 5.50 45.41 5.79
C GLU A 270 5.43 43.93 6.20
N SER A 271 4.91 43.64 7.39
CA SER A 271 4.64 42.26 7.81
C SER A 271 3.41 41.68 7.12
N PHE A 272 3.41 40.39 6.92
CA PHE A 272 2.20 39.64 6.55
C PHE A 272 1.21 39.59 7.71
#